data_a43850901ae54d5a85da8b4dde36bd20
#
_entry.id   a43850901ae54d5a85da8b4dde36bd20
#
_cell.length_a   1.000
_cell.length_b   1.000
_cell.length_c   1.000
_cell.angle_alpha   90.00
_cell.angle_beta   90.00
_cell.angle_gamma   90.00
#
_symmetry.space_group_name_H-M   'P 1'
#
loop_
_entity.id
_entity.type
_entity.pdbx_description
1 polymer ?
#
loop_
_entity_poly.entity_id
_entity_poly.type
_entity_poly.pdbx_seq_one_letter_code
_entity_poly.pdbx_strand_id
1 'polypeptide(L)'
;MSADVTSRSRSAGGRKAPGGGETLRGSRKPRADAQRNRDGLLEAAKAAFAEVGPEASLDEIARRARVGIGTLYRHFPTRDAIVEAVYRREVQQLADAAPRLADSLPPAEALRAWMGVFIDYIAAKKVIAPALKSLVGGGSALYADSGARITEAIGLLVERARASGDIRPSADSADLLRALIGFAYVNSAPDWEASARRLIDLLIDGLRSQGSEK
;
A
#
# COMPACT_ATOMS: atom_id res chain seq x y z
N MET A 1 56.55 -2.72 80.94
CA MET A 1 56.38 -4.19 80.80
C MET A 1 55.51 -4.37 79.50
N SER A 2 56.22 -4.74 78.51
CA SER A 2 56.14 -5.99 77.77
C SER A 2 54.81 -6.16 77.08
N ALA A 3 54.70 -6.42 75.85
CA ALA A 3 55.27 -7.02 74.70
C ALA A 3 54.20 -6.95 73.65
N ASP A 4 54.45 -6.62 72.48
CA ASP A 4 55.03 -7.33 71.38
C ASP A 4 53.97 -8.10 70.53
N VAL A 5 54.12 -7.91 69.28
CA VAL A 5 54.10 -8.92 68.18
C VAL A 5 52.90 -9.04 67.24
N THR A 6 53.26 -8.66 66.06
CA THR A 6 53.06 -9.29 64.72
C THR A 6 51.77 -9.08 63.97
N SER A 7 51.89 -8.32 62.98
CA SER A 7 51.84 -8.63 61.55
C SER A 7 51.06 -9.84 61.12
N ARG A 8 50.05 -9.65 60.27
CA ARG A 8 49.90 -10.38 58.97
C ARG A 8 48.91 -9.75 58.06
N SER A 9 49.44 -9.33 56.94
CA SER A 9 48.83 -9.06 55.67
C SER A 9 47.91 -10.19 55.20
N ARG A 10 46.71 -9.88 54.70
CA ARG A 10 46.02 -10.67 53.65
C ARG A 10 45.13 -9.78 52.81
N SER A 11 45.67 -9.52 51.67
CA SER A 11 45.15 -9.80 50.33
C SER A 11 43.71 -9.38 49.99
N ALA A 12 43.66 -8.48 49.08
CA ALA A 12 42.51 -7.97 48.37
C ALA A 12 41.66 -9.07 47.70
N GLY A 13 40.35 -9.01 47.90
CA GLY A 13 39.34 -9.71 47.09
C GLY A 13 38.58 -8.68 46.28
N GLY A 14 38.99 -8.47 45.04
CA GLY A 14 38.28 -7.63 44.08
C GLY A 14 36.91 -8.25 43.75
N ARG A 15 35.85 -7.56 44.12
CA ARG A 15 34.50 -7.89 43.60
C ARG A 15 34.34 -7.28 42.22
N LYS A 16 34.38 -8.15 41.23
CA LYS A 16 34.06 -7.91 39.87
C LYS A 16 32.55 -7.65 39.77
N ALA A 17 32.15 -6.45 39.37
CA ALA A 17 30.77 -6.12 38.99
C ALA A 17 30.38 -6.91 37.74
N PRO A 18 29.18 -7.49 37.64
CA PRO A 18 28.70 -8.04 36.39
C PRO A 18 28.21 -6.90 35.52
N GLY A 19 28.94 -6.63 34.43
CA GLY A 19 28.49 -5.78 33.35
C GLY A 19 27.32 -6.43 32.62
N GLY A 20 26.11 -6.05 32.99
CA GLY A 20 24.89 -6.37 32.28
C GLY A 20 24.67 -5.42 31.11
N GLY A 21 25.44 -5.60 30.07
CA GLY A 21 25.13 -5.02 28.75
C GLY A 21 24.23 -5.96 27.95
N GLU A 22 22.99 -6.13 28.37
CA GLU A 22 22.00 -6.89 27.61
C GLU A 22 21.47 -5.99 26.49
N THR A 23 22.10 -6.11 25.34
CA THR A 23 21.76 -5.46 24.10
C THR A 23 20.35 -5.85 23.66
N LEU A 24 19.42 -4.89 23.67
CA LEU A 24 18.07 -4.93 23.07
C LEU A 24 18.13 -5.10 21.52
N ARG A 25 18.84 -6.10 21.01
CA ARG A 25 18.96 -6.41 19.58
C ARG A 25 17.97 -7.47 19.07
N GLY A 26 17.06 -8.01 19.94
CA GLY A 26 16.24 -9.18 19.60
C GLY A 26 14.84 -8.92 19.02
N SER A 27 14.27 -7.70 19.09
CA SER A 27 12.85 -7.51 18.78
C SER A 27 12.53 -6.99 17.34
N ARG A 28 13.51 -6.47 16.61
CA ARG A 28 13.32 -5.94 15.26
C ARG A 28 13.22 -7.03 14.16
N LYS A 29 13.96 -8.11 14.30
CA LYS A 29 14.03 -9.18 13.29
C LYS A 29 12.71 -9.96 13.14
N PRO A 30 12.04 -10.42 14.23
CA PRO A 30 10.77 -11.15 14.13
C PRO A 30 9.63 -10.31 13.53
N ARG A 31 9.56 -9.01 13.84
CA ARG A 31 8.52 -8.10 13.29
C ARG A 31 8.73 -7.85 11.79
N ALA A 32 9.97 -7.66 11.37
CA ALA A 32 10.29 -7.48 9.96
C ALA A 32 10.02 -8.75 9.14
N ASP A 33 10.29 -9.93 9.70
CA ASP A 33 9.99 -11.22 9.07
C ASP A 33 8.46 -11.42 8.95
N ALA A 34 7.71 -11.10 10.01
CA ALA A 34 6.25 -11.17 9.99
C ALA A 34 5.65 -10.23 8.95
N GLN A 35 6.17 -9.01 8.81
CA GLN A 35 5.72 -8.07 7.78
C GLN A 35 6.03 -8.58 6.37
N ARG A 36 7.25 -9.07 6.13
CA ARG A 36 7.61 -9.68 4.83
C ARG A 36 6.71 -10.86 4.47
N ASN A 37 6.41 -11.73 5.45
CA ASN A 37 5.52 -12.86 5.24
C ASN A 37 4.09 -12.39 4.90
N ARG A 38 3.60 -11.37 5.60
CA ARG A 38 2.29 -10.76 5.33
C ARG A 38 2.23 -10.18 3.92
N ASP A 39 3.25 -9.43 3.51
CA ASP A 39 3.31 -8.81 2.18
C ASP A 39 3.41 -9.88 1.08
N GLY A 40 4.22 -10.91 1.28
CA GLY A 40 4.32 -12.05 0.38
C GLY A 40 3.01 -12.82 0.23
N LEU A 41 2.25 -12.98 1.32
CA LEU A 41 0.92 -13.59 1.29
C LEU A 41 -0.08 -12.77 0.49
N LEU A 42 -0.06 -11.43 0.60
CA LEU A 42 -0.96 -10.56 -0.15
C LEU A 42 -0.65 -10.57 -1.65
N GLU A 43 0.64 -10.59 -2.03
CA GLU A 43 1.04 -10.74 -3.44
C GLU A 43 0.61 -12.09 -4.01
N ALA A 44 0.88 -13.17 -3.28
CA ALA A 44 0.50 -14.51 -3.70
C ALA A 44 -1.03 -14.66 -3.83
N ALA A 45 -1.79 -14.05 -2.90
CA ALA A 45 -3.25 -14.04 -2.94
C ALA A 45 -3.78 -13.26 -4.15
N LYS A 46 -3.24 -12.07 -4.43
CA LYS A 46 -3.61 -11.29 -5.61
C LYS A 46 -3.40 -12.08 -6.90
N ALA A 47 -2.22 -12.71 -7.05
CA ALA A 47 -1.91 -13.53 -8.22
C ALA A 47 -2.83 -14.75 -8.32
N ALA A 48 -3.08 -15.45 -7.22
CA ALA A 48 -3.96 -16.61 -7.21
C ALA A 48 -5.42 -16.25 -7.57
N PHE A 49 -5.94 -15.14 -7.04
CA PHE A 49 -7.28 -14.64 -7.41
C PHE A 49 -7.35 -14.20 -8.88
N ALA A 50 -6.26 -13.71 -9.45
CA ALA A 50 -6.18 -13.36 -10.87
C ALA A 50 -6.28 -14.60 -11.77
N GLU A 51 -5.61 -15.68 -11.40
CA GLU A 51 -5.49 -16.89 -12.22
C GLU A 51 -6.68 -17.82 -12.07
N VAL A 52 -7.14 -18.04 -10.84
CA VAL A 52 -8.14 -19.07 -10.48
C VAL A 52 -9.50 -18.45 -10.10
N GLY A 53 -9.52 -17.17 -9.76
CA GLY A 53 -10.73 -16.48 -9.29
C GLY A 53 -10.95 -16.64 -7.78
N PRO A 54 -12.20 -16.40 -7.31
CA PRO A 54 -12.54 -16.36 -5.89
C PRO A 54 -12.29 -17.68 -5.15
N GLU A 55 -12.24 -18.80 -5.87
CA GLU A 55 -12.07 -20.15 -5.32
C GLU A 55 -10.59 -20.54 -5.12
N ALA A 56 -9.64 -19.64 -5.39
CA ALA A 56 -8.22 -19.92 -5.17
C ALA A 56 -7.97 -20.42 -3.74
N SER A 57 -7.29 -21.56 -3.62
CA SER A 57 -7.05 -22.24 -2.34
C SER A 57 -6.10 -21.45 -1.44
N LEU A 58 -6.41 -21.36 -0.13
CA LEU A 58 -5.51 -20.75 0.86
C LEU A 58 -4.20 -21.52 1.01
N ASP A 59 -4.21 -22.86 0.82
CA ASP A 59 -3.02 -23.68 0.81
C ASP A 59 -2.11 -23.32 -0.37
N GLU A 60 -2.69 -23.11 -1.56
CA GLU A 60 -1.96 -22.67 -2.74
C GLU A 60 -1.35 -21.28 -2.54
N ILE A 61 -2.10 -20.34 -1.93
CA ILE A 61 -1.61 -19.00 -1.59
C ILE A 61 -0.42 -19.11 -0.62
N ALA A 62 -0.52 -19.92 0.44
CA ALA A 62 0.58 -20.12 1.40
C ALA A 62 1.81 -20.72 0.72
N ARG A 63 1.62 -21.71 -0.16
CA ARG A 63 2.69 -22.34 -0.95
C ARG A 63 3.39 -21.33 -1.87
N ARG A 64 2.66 -20.51 -2.60
CA ARG A 64 3.21 -19.44 -3.46
C ARG A 64 3.99 -18.41 -2.67
N ALA A 65 3.49 -18.03 -1.49
CA ALA A 65 4.16 -17.12 -0.57
C ALA A 65 5.37 -17.74 0.15
N ARG A 66 5.63 -19.06 -0.05
CA ARG A 66 6.69 -19.84 0.61
C ARG A 66 6.59 -19.81 2.14
N VAL A 67 5.39 -19.85 2.67
CA VAL A 67 5.12 -19.93 4.11
C VAL A 67 4.21 -21.14 4.41
N GLY A 68 4.25 -21.61 5.65
CA GLY A 68 3.34 -22.65 6.10
C GLY A 68 1.91 -22.12 6.23
N ILE A 69 0.92 -23.00 5.99
CA ILE A 69 -0.52 -22.66 6.13
C ILE A 69 -0.87 -22.10 7.52
N GLY A 70 -0.24 -22.59 8.60
CA GLY A 70 -0.40 -22.04 9.94
C GLY A 70 0.08 -20.59 10.07
N THR A 71 1.07 -20.15 9.26
CA THR A 71 1.51 -18.77 9.19
C THR A 71 0.46 -17.92 8.49
N LEU A 72 -0.15 -18.41 7.41
CA LEU A 72 -1.26 -17.73 6.72
C LEU A 72 -2.42 -17.47 7.70
N TYR A 73 -2.89 -18.51 8.42
CA TYR A 73 -4.02 -18.35 9.35
C TYR A 73 -3.72 -17.43 10.54
N ARG A 74 -2.45 -17.30 10.96
CA ARG A 74 -2.08 -16.30 11.98
C ARG A 74 -2.23 -14.87 11.46
N HIS A 75 -1.96 -14.62 10.17
CA HIS A 75 -2.10 -13.29 9.56
C HIS A 75 -3.53 -13.01 9.09
N PHE A 76 -4.19 -14.03 8.57
CA PHE A 76 -5.51 -13.95 7.96
C PHE A 76 -6.36 -15.14 8.43
N PRO A 77 -7.11 -15.00 9.53
CA PRO A 77 -7.88 -16.10 10.14
C PRO A 77 -8.96 -16.69 9.22
N THR A 78 -9.43 -15.90 8.26
CA THR A 78 -10.48 -16.30 7.31
C THR A 78 -10.09 -15.94 5.88
N ARG A 79 -10.78 -16.55 4.91
CA ARG A 79 -10.69 -16.15 3.50
C ARG A 79 -11.06 -14.68 3.31
N ASP A 80 -12.12 -14.22 3.95
CA ASP A 80 -12.57 -12.83 3.87
C ASP A 80 -11.49 -11.86 4.36
N ALA A 81 -10.79 -12.21 5.44
CA ALA A 81 -9.70 -11.38 5.96
C ALA A 81 -8.55 -11.17 4.96
N ILE A 82 -8.18 -12.19 4.17
CA ILE A 82 -7.14 -12.02 3.14
C ILE A 82 -7.66 -11.26 1.91
N VAL A 83 -8.92 -11.49 1.50
CA VAL A 83 -9.56 -10.76 0.38
C VAL A 83 -9.64 -9.28 0.71
N GLU A 84 -10.15 -8.91 1.89
CA GLU A 84 -10.18 -7.52 2.35
C GLU A 84 -8.79 -6.91 2.44
N ALA A 85 -7.80 -7.65 2.94
CA ALA A 85 -6.44 -7.15 3.09
C ALA A 85 -5.77 -6.91 1.73
N VAL A 86 -6.01 -7.75 0.72
CA VAL A 86 -5.57 -7.51 -0.67
C VAL A 86 -6.19 -6.22 -1.19
N TYR A 87 -7.51 -6.06 -1.06
CA TYR A 87 -8.17 -4.84 -1.53
C TYR A 87 -7.66 -3.58 -0.84
N ARG A 88 -7.55 -3.60 0.50
CA ARG A 88 -7.02 -2.45 1.27
C ARG A 88 -5.61 -2.08 0.88
N ARG A 89 -4.78 -3.07 0.54
CA ARG A 89 -3.42 -2.83 0.08
C ARG A 89 -3.39 -2.12 -1.28
N GLU A 90 -4.24 -2.53 -2.22
CA GLU A 90 -4.33 -1.86 -3.53
C GLU A 90 -4.77 -0.39 -3.37
N VAL A 91 -5.77 -0.14 -2.52
CA VAL A 91 -6.20 1.23 -2.19
C VAL A 91 -5.09 2.04 -1.53
N GLN A 92 -4.36 1.44 -0.58
CA GLN A 92 -3.25 2.11 0.11
C GLN A 92 -2.13 2.46 -0.87
N GLN A 93 -1.76 1.55 -1.76
CA GLN A 93 -0.73 1.80 -2.78
C GLN A 93 -1.11 2.95 -3.72
N LEU A 94 -2.39 3.01 -4.13
CA LEU A 94 -2.92 4.12 -4.93
C LEU A 94 -2.89 5.44 -4.16
N ALA A 95 -3.32 5.45 -2.90
CA ALA A 95 -3.31 6.66 -2.07
C ALA A 95 -1.87 7.16 -1.82
N ASP A 96 -0.96 6.26 -1.47
CA ASP A 96 0.46 6.60 -1.21
C ASP A 96 1.21 7.03 -2.47
N ALA A 97 0.72 6.70 -3.66
CA ALA A 97 1.30 7.17 -4.91
C ALA A 97 1.16 8.68 -5.08
N ALA A 98 0.09 9.30 -4.60
CA ALA A 98 -0.18 10.72 -4.79
C ALA A 98 0.92 11.63 -4.20
N PRO A 99 1.28 11.55 -2.90
CA PRO A 99 2.34 12.38 -2.36
C PRO A 99 3.71 12.08 -3.01
N ARG A 100 4.03 10.80 -3.27
CA ARG A 100 5.30 10.44 -3.93
C ARG A 100 5.45 11.05 -5.32
N LEU A 101 4.38 10.99 -6.12
CA LEU A 101 4.38 11.60 -7.46
C LEU A 101 4.41 13.11 -7.38
N ALA A 102 3.69 13.71 -6.42
CA ALA A 102 3.73 15.13 -6.16
C ALA A 102 5.15 15.64 -5.84
N ASP A 103 5.95 14.86 -5.11
CA ASP A 103 7.30 15.22 -4.74
C ASP A 103 8.33 15.02 -5.87
N SER A 104 8.03 14.14 -6.84
CA SER A 104 8.99 13.70 -7.86
C SER A 104 8.74 14.26 -9.27
N LEU A 105 7.54 14.76 -9.55
CA LEU A 105 7.14 15.20 -10.89
C LEU A 105 6.53 16.61 -10.88
N PRO A 106 6.58 17.32 -12.03
CA PRO A 106 5.78 18.52 -12.24
C PRO A 106 4.28 18.26 -12.01
N PRO A 107 3.52 19.27 -11.56
CA PRO A 107 2.15 19.04 -11.07
C PRO A 107 1.19 18.36 -12.05
N ALA A 108 1.13 18.78 -13.30
CA ALA A 108 0.26 18.14 -14.31
C ALA A 108 0.74 16.72 -14.65
N GLU A 109 2.05 16.48 -14.66
CA GLU A 109 2.62 15.15 -14.91
C GLU A 109 2.39 14.20 -13.72
N ALA A 110 2.46 14.70 -12.49
CA ALA A 110 2.12 13.94 -11.30
C ALA A 110 0.66 13.49 -11.31
N LEU A 111 -0.27 14.38 -11.69
CA LEU A 111 -1.68 14.06 -11.85
C LEU A 111 -1.90 12.99 -12.94
N ARG A 112 -1.29 13.18 -14.11
CA ARG A 112 -1.33 12.22 -15.21
C ARG A 112 -0.81 10.84 -14.79
N ALA A 113 0.36 10.80 -14.15
CA ALA A 113 0.97 9.55 -13.69
C ALA A 113 0.08 8.83 -12.66
N TRP A 114 -0.51 9.57 -11.72
CA TRP A 114 -1.43 9.00 -10.74
C TRP A 114 -2.71 8.46 -11.38
N MET A 115 -3.26 9.13 -12.38
CA MET A 115 -4.40 8.60 -13.15
C MET A 115 -4.05 7.26 -13.80
N GLY A 116 -2.82 7.09 -14.28
CA GLY A 116 -2.30 5.80 -14.76
C GLY A 116 -2.30 4.72 -13.68
N VAL A 117 -1.81 5.06 -12.48
CA VAL A 117 -1.83 4.15 -11.31
C VAL A 117 -3.28 3.79 -10.92
N PHE A 118 -4.23 4.73 -11.07
CA PHE A 118 -5.65 4.45 -10.85
C PHE A 118 -6.19 3.38 -11.82
N ILE A 119 -5.78 3.39 -13.09
CA ILE A 119 -6.17 2.35 -14.06
C ILE A 119 -5.63 0.98 -13.62
N ASP A 120 -4.37 0.91 -13.15
CA ASP A 120 -3.79 -0.34 -12.63
C ASP A 120 -4.54 -0.85 -11.39
N TYR A 121 -4.93 0.07 -10.50
CA TYR A 121 -5.80 -0.25 -9.35
C TYR A 121 -7.15 -0.82 -9.79
N ILE A 122 -7.81 -0.23 -10.81
CA ILE A 122 -9.08 -0.76 -11.31
C ILE A 122 -8.89 -2.13 -11.97
N ALA A 123 -7.80 -2.37 -12.68
CA ALA A 123 -7.47 -3.67 -13.23
C ALA A 123 -7.36 -4.73 -12.12
N ALA A 124 -6.58 -4.44 -11.07
CA ALA A 124 -6.47 -5.30 -9.91
C ALA A 124 -7.83 -5.54 -9.21
N LYS A 125 -8.63 -4.48 -9.05
CA LYS A 125 -9.97 -4.56 -8.45
C LYS A 125 -10.91 -5.43 -9.27
N LYS A 126 -10.91 -5.34 -10.60
CA LYS A 126 -11.71 -6.20 -11.48
C LYS A 126 -11.41 -7.68 -11.27
N VAL A 127 -10.13 -8.00 -11.11
CA VAL A 127 -9.65 -9.38 -10.85
C VAL A 127 -10.20 -9.93 -9.54
N ILE A 128 -10.13 -9.17 -8.45
CA ILE A 128 -10.59 -9.61 -7.12
C ILE A 128 -12.08 -9.36 -6.87
N ALA A 129 -12.79 -8.70 -7.81
CA ALA A 129 -14.19 -8.32 -7.63
C ALA A 129 -15.13 -9.51 -7.32
N PRO A 130 -14.98 -10.71 -7.93
CA PRO A 130 -15.79 -11.86 -7.55
C PRO A 130 -15.61 -12.25 -6.07
N ALA A 131 -14.36 -12.27 -5.58
CA ALA A 131 -14.06 -12.57 -4.18
C ALA A 131 -14.56 -11.46 -3.22
N LEU A 132 -14.50 -10.19 -3.64
CA LEU A 132 -15.06 -9.08 -2.85
C LEU A 132 -16.59 -9.15 -2.74
N LYS A 133 -17.29 -9.64 -3.77
CA LYS A 133 -18.75 -9.81 -3.75
C LYS A 133 -19.22 -10.94 -2.82
N SER A 134 -18.37 -11.92 -2.54
CA SER A 134 -18.67 -13.02 -1.64
C SER A 134 -18.45 -12.69 -0.15
N LEU A 135 -17.91 -11.50 0.17
CA LEU A 135 -17.68 -11.09 1.55
C LEU A 135 -18.97 -11.05 2.36
N VAL A 136 -18.94 -11.66 3.53
CA VAL A 136 -20.04 -11.60 4.50
C VAL A 136 -20.20 -10.15 4.98
N GLY A 137 -21.40 -9.57 4.81
CA GLY A 137 -21.68 -8.18 5.18
C GLY A 137 -21.51 -7.16 4.03
N GLY A 138 -21.19 -7.62 2.80
CA GLY A 138 -21.33 -6.83 1.57
C GLY A 138 -20.29 -5.73 1.33
N GLY A 139 -19.23 -5.64 2.11
CA GLY A 139 -18.10 -4.73 1.81
C GLY A 139 -18.41 -3.22 1.77
N SER A 140 -19.62 -2.76 2.12
CA SER A 140 -20.03 -1.35 1.96
C SER A 140 -19.15 -0.38 2.76
N ALA A 141 -18.81 -0.73 4.00
CA ALA A 141 -17.91 0.06 4.83
C ALA A 141 -16.48 0.11 4.26
N LEU A 142 -16.01 -1.02 3.71
CA LEU A 142 -14.72 -1.12 3.04
C LEU A 142 -14.65 -0.20 1.81
N TYR A 143 -15.71 -0.13 1.02
CA TYR A 143 -15.79 0.73 -0.16
C TYR A 143 -15.89 2.22 0.20
N ALA A 144 -16.63 2.58 1.27
CA ALA A 144 -16.75 3.95 1.73
C ALA A 144 -15.41 4.53 2.20
N ASP A 145 -14.65 3.81 3.04
CA ASP A 145 -13.31 4.20 3.48
C ASP A 145 -12.35 4.36 2.29
N SER A 146 -12.40 3.41 1.35
CA SER A 146 -11.57 3.45 0.15
C SER A 146 -11.88 4.64 -0.75
N GLY A 147 -13.16 4.97 -0.91
CA GLY A 147 -13.62 6.12 -1.70
C GLY A 147 -13.07 7.43 -1.14
N ALA A 148 -13.10 7.62 0.16
CA ALA A 148 -12.57 8.82 0.82
C ALA A 148 -11.07 8.99 0.55
N ARG A 149 -10.27 7.94 0.72
CA ARG A 149 -8.82 7.97 0.47
C ARG A 149 -8.46 8.26 -0.98
N ILE A 150 -9.19 7.69 -1.92
CA ILE A 150 -8.97 7.91 -3.36
C ILE A 150 -9.32 9.36 -3.71
N THR A 151 -10.43 9.88 -3.18
CA THR A 151 -10.85 11.28 -3.40
C THR A 151 -9.83 12.27 -2.83
N GLU A 152 -9.30 12.02 -1.63
CA GLU A 152 -8.25 12.83 -1.02
C GLU A 152 -6.98 12.83 -1.89
N ALA A 153 -6.56 11.66 -2.38
CA ALA A 153 -5.35 11.52 -3.19
C ALA A 153 -5.42 12.30 -4.51
N ILE A 154 -6.53 12.19 -5.25
CA ILE A 154 -6.70 12.97 -6.50
C ILE A 154 -6.87 14.46 -6.19
N GLY A 155 -7.56 14.81 -5.10
CA GLY A 155 -7.75 16.19 -4.66
C GLY A 155 -6.42 16.90 -4.45
N LEU A 156 -5.47 16.28 -3.74
CA LEU A 156 -4.12 16.79 -3.53
C LEU A 156 -3.42 17.15 -4.85
N LEU A 157 -3.49 16.26 -5.84
CA LEU A 157 -2.80 16.44 -7.13
C LEU A 157 -3.48 17.51 -8.00
N VAL A 158 -4.80 17.54 -8.01
CA VAL A 158 -5.58 18.55 -8.75
C VAL A 158 -5.31 19.94 -8.18
N GLU A 159 -5.38 20.13 -6.86
CA GLU A 159 -5.11 21.41 -6.24
C GLU A 159 -3.69 21.90 -6.53
N ARG A 160 -2.71 21.02 -6.50
CA ARG A 160 -1.33 21.34 -6.83
C ARG A 160 -1.16 21.77 -8.29
N ALA A 161 -1.81 21.07 -9.23
CA ALA A 161 -1.76 21.40 -10.65
C ALA A 161 -2.52 22.69 -11.00
N ARG A 162 -3.60 23.00 -10.26
CA ARG A 162 -4.31 24.29 -10.34
C ARG A 162 -3.46 25.43 -9.80
N ALA A 163 -2.84 25.25 -8.63
CA ALA A 163 -2.00 26.26 -7.99
C ALA A 163 -0.77 26.62 -8.81
N SER A 164 -0.19 25.67 -9.58
CA SER A 164 0.93 25.93 -10.50
C SER A 164 0.49 26.61 -11.81
N GLY A 165 -0.82 26.61 -12.11
CA GLY A 165 -1.34 27.10 -13.38
C GLY A 165 -1.22 26.11 -14.54
N ASP A 166 -0.79 24.88 -14.29
CA ASP A 166 -0.62 23.83 -15.33
C ASP A 166 -1.96 23.39 -15.91
N ILE A 167 -3.01 23.39 -15.07
CA ILE A 167 -4.38 23.07 -15.49
C ILE A 167 -5.34 24.22 -15.16
N ARG A 168 -6.44 24.25 -15.89
CA ARG A 168 -7.46 25.30 -15.73
C ARG A 168 -8.07 25.29 -14.32
N PRO A 169 -8.41 26.47 -13.74
CA PRO A 169 -9.00 26.58 -12.39
C PRO A 169 -10.34 25.85 -12.24
N SER A 170 -11.08 25.64 -13.33
CA SER A 170 -12.35 24.93 -13.34
C SER A 170 -12.24 23.40 -13.27
N ALA A 171 -11.03 22.83 -13.30
CA ALA A 171 -10.83 21.38 -13.15
C ALA A 171 -11.30 20.92 -11.76
N ASP A 172 -12.23 19.98 -11.71
CA ASP A 172 -12.80 19.43 -10.48
C ASP A 172 -12.32 18.00 -10.28
N SER A 173 -11.84 17.68 -9.07
CA SER A 173 -11.28 16.35 -8.76
C SER A 173 -12.32 15.23 -8.81
N ALA A 174 -13.58 15.53 -8.45
CA ALA A 174 -14.66 14.55 -8.49
C ALA A 174 -15.08 14.25 -9.93
N ASP A 175 -15.07 15.26 -10.82
CA ASP A 175 -15.35 15.05 -12.25
C ASP A 175 -14.26 14.24 -12.92
N LEU A 176 -12.99 14.50 -12.59
CA LEU A 176 -11.88 13.69 -13.09
C LEU A 176 -11.97 12.24 -12.61
N LEU A 177 -12.32 12.01 -11.35
CA LEU A 177 -12.51 10.66 -10.83
C LEU A 177 -13.68 9.95 -11.51
N ARG A 178 -14.80 10.64 -11.78
CA ARG A 178 -15.93 10.09 -12.55
C ARG A 178 -15.52 9.71 -13.97
N ALA A 179 -14.74 10.57 -14.63
CA ALA A 179 -14.21 10.28 -15.97
C ALA A 179 -13.33 9.02 -15.96
N LEU A 180 -12.40 8.89 -15.00
CA LEU A 180 -11.55 7.71 -14.85
C LEU A 180 -12.34 6.43 -14.62
N ILE A 181 -13.36 6.48 -13.76
CA ILE A 181 -14.27 5.36 -13.53
C ILE A 181 -15.01 5.02 -14.83
N GLY A 182 -15.51 6.03 -15.56
CA GLY A 182 -16.16 5.84 -16.86
C GLY A 182 -15.23 5.14 -17.86
N PHE A 183 -13.99 5.58 -18.02
CA PHE A 183 -13.01 4.96 -18.92
C PHE A 183 -12.77 3.49 -18.57
N ALA A 184 -12.75 3.17 -17.28
CA ALA A 184 -12.45 1.84 -16.82
C ALA A 184 -13.62 0.85 -16.95
N TYR A 185 -14.87 1.31 -16.85
CA TYR A 185 -16.04 0.42 -16.79
C TYR A 185 -16.91 0.42 -18.05
N VAL A 186 -16.83 1.43 -18.90
CA VAL A 186 -17.60 1.50 -20.16
C VAL A 186 -17.00 0.57 -21.23
N ASN A 187 -15.69 0.37 -21.22
CA ASN A 187 -15.00 -0.46 -22.22
C ASN A 187 -14.66 -1.85 -21.64
N SER A 188 -15.27 -2.89 -22.24
CA SER A 188 -15.00 -4.29 -21.91
C SER A 188 -14.03 -4.97 -22.88
N ALA A 189 -13.41 -4.22 -23.82
CA ALA A 189 -12.45 -4.74 -24.76
C ALA A 189 -11.16 -5.22 -24.05
N PRO A 190 -10.44 -6.20 -24.62
CA PRO A 190 -9.20 -6.71 -24.03
C PRO A 190 -8.12 -5.63 -23.84
N ASP A 191 -8.12 -4.58 -24.67
CA ASP A 191 -7.17 -3.46 -24.62
C ASP A 191 -7.67 -2.24 -23.83
N TRP A 192 -8.68 -2.40 -22.97
CA TRP A 192 -9.32 -1.30 -22.24
C TRP A 192 -8.32 -0.44 -21.45
N GLU A 193 -7.28 -1.03 -20.87
CA GLU A 193 -6.25 -0.30 -20.13
C GLU A 193 -5.45 0.65 -21.02
N ALA A 194 -5.04 0.17 -22.18
CA ALA A 194 -4.32 1.01 -23.16
C ALA A 194 -5.23 2.15 -23.66
N SER A 195 -6.51 1.84 -23.91
CA SER A 195 -7.51 2.84 -24.31
C SER A 195 -7.73 3.88 -23.20
N ALA A 196 -7.87 3.45 -21.94
CA ALA A 196 -8.02 4.35 -20.80
C ALA A 196 -6.81 5.29 -20.64
N ARG A 197 -5.59 4.79 -20.84
CA ARG A 197 -4.37 5.62 -20.79
C ARG A 197 -4.35 6.67 -21.91
N ARG A 198 -4.73 6.33 -23.13
CA ARG A 198 -4.89 7.33 -24.22
C ARG A 198 -5.93 8.39 -23.89
N LEU A 199 -7.05 8.01 -23.28
CA LEU A 199 -8.08 8.95 -22.83
C LEU A 199 -7.59 9.86 -21.69
N ILE A 200 -6.74 9.36 -20.81
CA ILE A 200 -6.07 10.18 -19.79
C ILE A 200 -5.20 11.25 -20.46
N ASP A 201 -4.44 10.90 -21.49
CA ASP A 201 -3.59 11.85 -22.22
C ASP A 201 -4.44 12.96 -22.83
N LEU A 202 -5.51 12.61 -23.54
CA LEU A 202 -6.46 13.57 -24.13
C LEU A 202 -7.12 14.44 -23.05
N LEU A 203 -7.47 13.86 -21.90
CA LEU A 203 -8.09 14.59 -20.79
C LEU A 203 -7.12 15.63 -20.20
N ILE A 204 -5.88 15.23 -19.93
CA ILE A 204 -4.85 16.13 -19.40
C ILE A 204 -4.54 17.24 -20.39
N ASP A 205 -4.38 16.94 -21.68
CA ASP A 205 -4.15 17.96 -22.70
C ASP A 205 -5.32 18.94 -22.80
N GLY A 206 -6.57 18.46 -22.70
CA GLY A 206 -7.76 19.28 -22.63
C GLY A 206 -7.87 20.15 -21.35
N LEU A 207 -7.22 19.75 -20.26
CA LEU A 207 -7.22 20.49 -18.99
C LEU A 207 -6.12 21.53 -18.90
N ARG A 208 -5.08 21.45 -19.73
CA ARG A 208 -3.98 22.41 -19.70
C ARG A 208 -4.50 23.82 -19.87
N SER A 209 -3.97 24.74 -19.07
CA SER A 209 -4.21 26.16 -19.27
C SER A 209 -3.66 26.52 -20.66
N GLN A 210 -4.50 27.03 -21.54
CA GLN A 210 -4.00 27.66 -22.76
C GLN A 210 -3.19 28.86 -22.28
N GLY A 211 -1.90 28.83 -22.49
CA GLY A 211 -1.05 29.99 -22.22
C GLY A 211 -1.72 31.19 -22.84
N SER A 212 -1.99 32.24 -22.06
CA SER A 212 -2.41 33.52 -22.64
C SER A 212 -1.33 33.93 -23.61
N GLU A 213 -1.55 33.71 -24.89
CA GLU A 213 -0.85 34.46 -25.93
C GLU A 213 -1.14 35.93 -25.64
N LYS A 214 -0.14 36.61 -25.08
CA LYS A 214 -0.08 38.07 -25.01
C LYS A 214 0.70 38.56 -26.21
#